data_99154ee1b3f66bc2769eed81857c4b37
#
_entry.id   99154ee1b3f66bc2769eed81857c4b37
#
_cell.length_a   1.000
_cell.length_b   1.000
_cell.length_c   1.000
_cell.angle_alpha   90.00
_cell.angle_beta   90.00
_cell.angle_gamma   90.00
#
_symmetry.space_group_name_H-M   'P 1'
#
loop_
_entity.id
_entity.type
_entity.pdbx_description
1 polymer ?
#
loop_
_entity_poly.entity_id
_entity_poly.type
_entity_poly.pdbx_seq_one_letter_code
_entity_poly.pdbx_strand_id
1 'polypeptide(L)'
;MKEKILFVSDRPSMGADMLVKSLSDTFEILKVKSSDAVTHIPGIVLVNLAGLEHSERIKNLIGAKIFLLGTQAEADETDITGAEKLIRPFNANQIREKLSGLTSQKAESITKTLLLVDDDAVMIRTLREGLSTSYKVLPANSGANALKILSRAKPDLILLDYEMPEMNGPQVLETLRANPDTAGFPVMFLTAKTDAESIAKMDALKPQGHMLKTLPLKDIKAIIQKFFE
;
A
#
# COMPACT_ATOMS: atom_id res chain seq x y z
N MET A 1 5.91 -2.38 -15.54
CA MET A 1 4.87 -3.40 -15.19
C MET A 1 3.53 -2.69 -15.34
N LYS A 2 2.54 -3.31 -16.02
CA LYS A 2 1.19 -2.71 -16.11
C LYS A 2 0.53 -2.70 -14.75
N GLU A 3 -0.23 -1.65 -14.45
CA GLU A 3 -1.01 -1.60 -13.21
C GLU A 3 -2.19 -2.56 -13.30
N LYS A 4 -2.48 -3.23 -12.18
CA LYS A 4 -3.57 -4.21 -12.09
C LYS A 4 -4.88 -3.53 -11.74
N ILE A 5 -5.92 -3.88 -12.48
CA ILE A 5 -7.30 -3.45 -12.26
C ILE A 5 -8.18 -4.68 -12.10
N LEU A 6 -9.01 -4.69 -11.05
CA LEU A 6 -10.05 -5.69 -10.89
C LEU A 6 -11.29 -5.23 -11.66
N PHE A 7 -11.77 -6.06 -12.58
CA PHE A 7 -13.01 -5.83 -13.30
C PHE A 7 -14.07 -6.83 -12.84
N VAL A 8 -15.07 -6.34 -12.14
CA VAL A 8 -16.16 -7.15 -11.60
C VAL A 8 -17.35 -7.09 -12.55
N SER A 9 -17.81 -8.26 -13.03
CA SER A 9 -18.98 -8.36 -13.90
C SER A 9 -19.62 -9.74 -13.77
N ASP A 10 -20.89 -9.78 -13.37
CA ASP A 10 -21.63 -11.05 -13.21
C ASP A 10 -22.21 -11.56 -14.52
N ARG A 11 -22.51 -10.66 -15.45
CA ARG A 11 -23.05 -11.02 -16.76
C ARG A 11 -22.10 -10.66 -17.89
N PRO A 12 -21.86 -11.57 -18.84
CA PRO A 12 -21.14 -11.23 -20.06
C PRO A 12 -21.93 -10.18 -20.83
N SER A 13 -21.27 -9.11 -21.24
CA SER A 13 -21.83 -8.10 -22.12
C SER A 13 -20.79 -7.65 -23.13
N MET A 14 -21.21 -7.48 -24.39
CA MET A 14 -20.35 -7.06 -25.48
C MET A 14 -19.65 -5.71 -25.15
N GLY A 15 -20.36 -4.80 -24.49
CA GLY A 15 -19.78 -3.51 -24.06
C GLY A 15 -18.72 -3.67 -22.97
N ALA A 16 -18.93 -4.56 -22.00
CA ALA A 16 -17.94 -4.85 -20.96
C ALA A 16 -16.68 -5.51 -21.56
N ASP A 17 -16.84 -6.45 -22.46
CA ASP A 17 -15.72 -7.12 -23.11
C ASP A 17 -14.92 -6.19 -24.02
N MET A 18 -15.58 -5.31 -24.77
CA MET A 18 -14.92 -4.26 -25.57
C MET A 18 -14.15 -3.28 -24.69
N LEU A 19 -14.70 -2.88 -23.56
CA LEU A 19 -14.03 -2.01 -22.60
C LEU A 19 -12.77 -2.68 -22.03
N VAL A 20 -12.89 -3.90 -21.55
CA VAL A 20 -11.76 -4.67 -21.03
C VAL A 20 -10.66 -4.81 -22.09
N LYS A 21 -11.01 -5.19 -23.31
CA LYS A 21 -10.07 -5.31 -24.43
C LYS A 21 -9.33 -3.98 -24.68
N SER A 22 -10.06 -2.88 -24.70
CA SER A 22 -9.48 -1.55 -24.94
C SER A 22 -8.57 -1.06 -23.78
N LEU A 23 -8.86 -1.44 -22.53
CA LEU A 23 -8.03 -1.09 -21.37
C LEU A 23 -6.81 -2.01 -21.22
N SER A 24 -6.84 -3.22 -21.77
CA SER A 24 -5.77 -4.22 -21.65
C SER A 24 -4.44 -3.81 -22.31
N ASP A 25 -4.46 -2.82 -23.19
CA ASP A 25 -3.23 -2.24 -23.75
C ASP A 25 -2.43 -1.49 -22.68
N THR A 26 -3.11 -0.82 -21.74
CA THR A 26 -2.52 0.03 -20.71
C THR A 26 -2.43 -0.68 -19.36
N PHE A 27 -3.45 -1.46 -18.99
CA PHE A 27 -3.61 -2.09 -17.68
C PHE A 27 -3.63 -3.60 -17.76
N GLU A 28 -3.26 -4.28 -16.66
CA GLU A 28 -3.49 -5.71 -16.46
C GLU A 28 -4.88 -5.90 -15.84
N ILE A 29 -5.84 -6.44 -16.60
CA ILE A 29 -7.23 -6.57 -16.16
C ILE A 29 -7.50 -7.96 -15.61
N LEU A 30 -7.88 -8.05 -14.35
CA LEU A 30 -8.35 -9.27 -13.68
C LEU A 30 -9.88 -9.29 -13.71
N LYS A 31 -10.48 -10.17 -14.51
CA LYS A 31 -11.94 -10.34 -14.55
C LYS A 31 -12.39 -11.30 -13.46
N VAL A 32 -13.41 -10.90 -12.71
CA VAL A 32 -14.04 -11.72 -11.65
C VAL A 32 -15.55 -11.49 -11.64
N LYS A 33 -16.29 -12.42 -11.04
CA LYS A 33 -17.68 -12.22 -10.66
C LYS A 33 -17.77 -11.59 -9.28
N SER A 34 -18.91 -10.96 -8.96
CA SER A 34 -19.14 -10.41 -7.61
C SER A 34 -19.16 -11.49 -6.51
N SER A 35 -19.42 -12.75 -6.90
CA SER A 35 -19.39 -13.92 -6.01
C SER A 35 -17.99 -14.46 -5.71
N ASP A 36 -16.99 -14.12 -6.54
CA ASP A 36 -15.66 -14.71 -6.45
C ASP A 36 -14.91 -14.22 -5.19
N ALA A 37 -14.14 -15.10 -4.58
CA ALA A 37 -13.22 -14.74 -3.51
C ALA A 37 -11.95 -14.13 -4.11
N VAL A 38 -11.69 -12.86 -3.82
CA VAL A 38 -10.50 -12.15 -4.28
C VAL A 38 -9.52 -12.05 -3.12
N THR A 39 -8.38 -12.71 -3.22
CA THR A 39 -7.34 -12.76 -2.19
C THR A 39 -6.46 -11.51 -2.17
N HIS A 40 -6.36 -10.81 -3.30
CA HIS A 40 -5.60 -9.57 -3.43
C HIS A 40 -6.40 -8.56 -4.24
N ILE A 41 -6.77 -7.44 -3.60
CA ILE A 41 -7.55 -6.38 -4.23
C ILE A 41 -6.57 -5.32 -4.74
N PRO A 42 -6.51 -5.06 -6.06
CA PRO A 42 -5.71 -3.97 -6.60
C PRO A 42 -6.28 -2.60 -6.17
N GLY A 43 -5.47 -1.54 -6.30
CA GLY A 43 -5.88 -0.19 -5.89
C GLY A 43 -7.08 0.39 -6.67
N ILE A 44 -7.43 -0.20 -7.81
CA ILE A 44 -8.55 0.23 -8.67
C ILE A 44 -9.46 -0.95 -8.96
N VAL A 45 -10.76 -0.74 -8.76
CA VAL A 45 -11.82 -1.71 -9.05
C VAL A 45 -12.86 -1.06 -9.97
N LEU A 46 -13.10 -1.67 -11.11
CA LEU A 46 -14.19 -1.32 -12.02
C LEU A 46 -15.33 -2.32 -11.84
N VAL A 47 -16.52 -1.85 -11.54
CA VAL A 47 -17.70 -2.67 -11.33
C VAL A 47 -18.73 -2.39 -12.41
N ASN A 48 -19.04 -3.38 -13.24
CA ASN A 48 -20.14 -3.30 -14.19
C ASN A 48 -21.46 -3.54 -13.45
N LEU A 49 -22.32 -2.52 -13.40
CA LEU A 49 -23.60 -2.59 -12.69
C LEU A 49 -24.64 -3.47 -13.41
N ALA A 50 -24.50 -3.64 -14.72
CA ALA A 50 -25.45 -4.44 -15.49
C ALA A 50 -25.52 -5.89 -14.98
N GLY A 51 -26.58 -6.20 -14.23
CA GLY A 51 -26.82 -7.51 -13.64
C GLY A 51 -25.89 -7.89 -12.49
N LEU A 52 -25.41 -6.92 -11.73
CA LEU A 52 -24.64 -7.14 -10.49
C LEU A 52 -25.52 -7.86 -9.45
N GLU A 53 -25.05 -9.03 -8.98
CA GLU A 53 -25.84 -9.91 -8.09
C GLU A 53 -25.47 -9.75 -6.58
N HIS A 54 -24.18 -9.46 -6.29
CA HIS A 54 -23.66 -9.42 -4.92
C HIS A 54 -22.99 -8.08 -4.58
N SER A 55 -23.75 -7.00 -4.56
CA SER A 55 -23.24 -5.64 -4.26
C SER A 55 -22.59 -5.53 -2.87
N GLU A 56 -23.07 -6.31 -1.89
CA GLU A 56 -22.55 -6.34 -0.52
C GLU A 56 -21.06 -6.68 -0.43
N ARG A 57 -20.57 -7.55 -1.33
CA ARG A 57 -19.15 -7.91 -1.37
C ARG A 57 -18.29 -6.78 -1.90
N ILE A 58 -18.83 -5.99 -2.82
CA ILE A 58 -18.13 -4.84 -3.39
C ILE A 58 -17.94 -3.74 -2.35
N LYS A 59 -18.91 -3.52 -1.46
CA LYS A 59 -18.83 -2.55 -0.36
C LYS A 59 -17.67 -2.81 0.60
N ASN A 60 -17.28 -4.07 0.73
CA ASN A 60 -16.22 -4.51 1.64
C ASN A 60 -14.82 -4.49 1.02
N LEU A 61 -14.66 -3.98 -0.22
CA LEU A 61 -13.35 -3.82 -0.86
C LEU A 61 -12.59 -2.61 -0.30
N ILE A 62 -12.11 -2.75 0.92
CA ILE A 62 -11.44 -1.67 1.67
C ILE A 62 -10.12 -1.29 1.01
N GLY A 63 -9.91 0.01 0.81
CA GLY A 63 -8.64 0.57 0.30
C GLY A 63 -8.51 0.62 -1.21
N ALA A 64 -9.50 0.16 -1.97
CA ALA A 64 -9.55 0.32 -3.42
C ALA A 64 -10.41 1.53 -3.82
N LYS A 65 -10.03 2.21 -4.90
CA LYS A 65 -10.90 3.20 -5.54
C LYS A 65 -11.87 2.47 -6.47
N ILE A 66 -13.17 2.57 -6.16
CA ILE A 66 -14.22 1.84 -6.88
C ILE A 66 -14.89 2.77 -7.89
N PHE A 67 -15.03 2.29 -9.12
CA PHE A 67 -15.78 2.93 -10.19
C PHE A 67 -16.96 2.05 -10.59
N LEU A 68 -18.15 2.62 -10.57
CA LEU A 68 -19.39 1.96 -10.97
C LEU A 68 -19.69 2.33 -12.41
N LEU A 69 -19.77 1.33 -13.29
CA LEU A 69 -20.02 1.48 -14.71
C LEU A 69 -21.46 1.06 -15.01
N GLY A 70 -22.31 1.99 -15.38
CA GLY A 70 -23.72 1.67 -15.62
C GLY A 70 -24.54 2.80 -16.21
N THR A 71 -25.85 2.61 -16.27
CA THR A 71 -26.84 3.66 -16.53
C THR A 71 -27.10 4.45 -15.26
N GLN A 72 -27.76 5.60 -15.38
CA GLN A 72 -28.16 6.39 -14.21
C GLN A 72 -29.07 5.59 -13.27
N ALA A 73 -30.03 4.87 -13.82
CA ALA A 73 -30.96 4.04 -13.02
C ALA A 73 -30.22 2.95 -12.24
N GLU A 74 -29.30 2.19 -12.87
CA GLU A 74 -28.49 1.18 -12.19
C GLU A 74 -27.60 1.79 -11.08
N ALA A 75 -27.08 2.99 -11.32
CA ALA A 75 -26.24 3.69 -10.35
C ALA A 75 -27.02 4.26 -9.17
N ASP A 76 -28.30 4.58 -9.34
CA ASP A 76 -29.17 5.09 -8.27
C ASP A 76 -29.78 3.97 -7.44
N GLU A 77 -29.95 2.79 -8.03
CA GLU A 77 -30.41 1.57 -7.32
C GLU A 77 -29.33 0.92 -6.45
N THR A 78 -28.05 1.24 -6.69
CA THR A 78 -26.97 0.64 -5.92
C THR A 78 -26.67 1.44 -4.66
N ASP A 79 -26.45 0.74 -3.57
CA ASP A 79 -26.10 1.29 -2.25
C ASP A 79 -24.58 1.27 -1.96
N ILE A 80 -23.74 1.09 -2.99
CA ILE A 80 -22.28 1.15 -2.87
C ILE A 80 -21.85 2.61 -2.68
N THR A 81 -21.61 2.98 -1.42
CA THR A 81 -21.20 4.34 -1.05
C THR A 81 -19.70 4.58 -1.26
N GLY A 82 -19.33 5.84 -1.52
CA GLY A 82 -17.92 6.22 -1.72
C GLY A 82 -17.32 5.83 -3.06
N ALA A 83 -18.08 5.17 -3.94
CA ALA A 83 -17.66 4.82 -5.28
C ALA A 83 -17.95 5.97 -6.27
N GLU A 84 -17.10 6.09 -7.28
CA GLU A 84 -17.28 7.07 -8.35
C GLU A 84 -18.14 6.48 -9.47
N LYS A 85 -19.22 7.18 -9.85
CA LYS A 85 -20.16 6.72 -10.86
C LYS A 85 -19.72 7.17 -12.25
N LEU A 86 -19.61 6.23 -13.19
CA LEU A 86 -19.35 6.46 -14.60
C LEU A 86 -20.59 6.06 -15.40
N ILE A 87 -21.39 7.06 -15.76
CA ILE A 87 -22.69 6.86 -16.38
C ILE A 87 -22.57 6.77 -17.89
N ARG A 88 -23.26 5.80 -18.47
CA ARG A 88 -23.33 5.64 -19.95
C ARG A 88 -24.10 6.82 -20.60
N PRO A 89 -23.69 7.29 -21.78
CA PRO A 89 -22.60 6.75 -22.61
C PRO A 89 -21.21 7.21 -22.17
N PHE A 90 -20.28 6.28 -22.09
CA PHE A 90 -18.85 6.55 -21.87
C PHE A 90 -18.02 5.80 -22.93
N ASN A 91 -16.84 6.32 -23.25
CA ASN A 91 -15.90 5.64 -24.12
C ASN A 91 -14.66 5.16 -23.33
N ALA A 92 -13.96 4.17 -23.92
CA ALA A 92 -12.79 3.57 -23.27
C ALA A 92 -11.64 4.57 -23.06
N ASN A 93 -11.50 5.60 -23.91
CA ASN A 93 -10.46 6.61 -23.76
C ASN A 93 -10.71 7.49 -22.56
N GLN A 94 -11.94 7.94 -22.33
CA GLN A 94 -12.31 8.71 -21.13
C GLN A 94 -12.02 7.92 -19.85
N ILE A 95 -12.35 6.62 -19.84
CA ILE A 95 -12.07 5.76 -18.70
C ILE A 95 -10.54 5.60 -18.53
N ARG A 96 -9.81 5.36 -19.63
CA ARG A 96 -8.36 5.24 -19.61
C ARG A 96 -7.67 6.49 -19.05
N GLU A 97 -8.02 7.68 -19.54
CA GLU A 97 -7.48 8.95 -19.05
C GLU A 97 -7.74 9.15 -17.57
N LYS A 98 -8.97 8.87 -17.13
CA LYS A 98 -9.36 8.98 -15.73
C LYS A 98 -8.58 8.01 -14.84
N LEU A 99 -8.43 6.76 -15.26
CA LEU A 99 -7.66 5.76 -14.53
C LEU A 99 -6.16 6.09 -14.54
N SER A 100 -5.60 6.50 -15.69
CA SER A 100 -4.19 6.90 -15.80
C SER A 100 -3.89 8.14 -14.95
N GLY A 101 -4.81 9.10 -14.87
CA GLY A 101 -4.68 10.25 -13.97
C GLY A 101 -4.58 9.85 -12.50
N LEU A 102 -5.29 8.80 -12.08
CA LEU A 102 -5.21 8.29 -10.72
C LEU A 102 -3.91 7.55 -10.44
N THR A 103 -3.41 6.81 -11.42
CA THR A 103 -2.14 6.09 -11.33
C THR A 103 -0.96 7.06 -11.29
N SER A 104 -1.02 8.14 -12.07
CA SER A 104 -0.05 9.23 -12.03
C SER A 104 -0.11 10.01 -10.71
N GLN A 105 -1.31 10.32 -10.19
CA GLN A 105 -1.47 10.94 -8.87
C GLN A 105 -0.97 10.04 -7.74
N LYS A 106 -1.12 8.71 -7.85
CA LYS A 106 -0.58 7.77 -6.86
C LYS A 106 0.95 7.69 -6.95
N ALA A 107 1.53 7.79 -8.14
CA ALA A 107 2.98 7.89 -8.32
C ALA A 107 3.52 9.24 -7.82
N GLU A 108 2.78 10.34 -7.99
CA GLU A 108 3.13 11.67 -7.47
C GLU A 108 2.84 11.81 -5.96
N SER A 109 1.90 11.03 -5.40
CA SER A 109 1.55 11.07 -3.97
C SER A 109 2.45 10.18 -3.08
N ILE A 110 3.26 9.27 -3.63
CA ILE A 110 4.30 8.57 -2.88
C ILE A 110 5.51 9.51 -2.73
N THR A 111 5.35 10.53 -1.92
CA THR A 111 6.41 11.51 -1.65
C THR A 111 7.39 11.02 -0.58
N LYS A 112 6.97 10.07 0.28
CA LYS A 112 7.75 9.59 1.42
C LYS A 112 8.39 8.24 1.17
N THR A 113 9.68 8.14 1.49
CA THR A 113 10.48 6.92 1.37
C THR A 113 10.71 6.33 2.76
N LEU A 114 10.37 5.05 2.93
CA LEU A 114 10.65 4.28 4.14
C LEU A 114 11.83 3.33 3.86
N LEU A 115 12.79 3.25 4.78
CA LEU A 115 13.74 2.15 4.83
C LEU A 115 13.25 1.13 5.85
N LEU A 116 12.95 -0.08 5.43
CA LEU A 116 12.51 -1.18 6.28
C LEU A 116 13.67 -2.14 6.50
N VAL A 117 14.11 -2.26 7.75
CA VAL A 117 15.27 -3.06 8.15
C VAL A 117 14.82 -4.15 9.12
N ASP A 118 14.94 -5.40 8.71
CA ASP A 118 14.55 -6.58 9.49
C ASP A 118 15.29 -7.79 8.91
N ASP A 119 15.73 -8.76 9.71
CA ASP A 119 16.36 -9.98 9.21
C ASP A 119 15.33 -11.04 8.80
N ASP A 120 14.08 -10.90 9.24
CA ASP A 120 12.98 -11.76 8.84
C ASP A 120 12.43 -11.38 7.46
N ALA A 121 12.73 -12.21 6.46
CA ALA A 121 12.26 -12.03 5.09
C ALA A 121 10.71 -12.04 4.97
N VAL A 122 10.00 -12.75 5.86
CA VAL A 122 8.53 -12.78 5.86
C VAL A 122 8.00 -11.44 6.36
N MET A 123 8.58 -10.89 7.42
CA MET A 123 8.23 -9.57 7.95
C MET A 123 8.47 -8.48 6.90
N ILE A 124 9.65 -8.46 6.28
CA ILE A 124 9.96 -7.52 5.19
C ILE A 124 8.92 -7.60 4.07
N ARG A 125 8.60 -8.82 3.61
CA ARG A 125 7.64 -9.01 2.53
C ARG A 125 6.26 -8.49 2.92
N THR A 126 5.76 -8.86 4.10
CA THR A 126 4.42 -8.50 4.59
C THR A 126 4.27 -6.98 4.73
N LEU A 127 5.23 -6.33 5.41
CA LEU A 127 5.21 -4.89 5.61
C LEU A 127 5.40 -4.13 4.28
N ARG A 128 6.31 -4.59 3.42
CA ARG A 128 6.52 -4.00 2.11
C ARG A 128 5.26 -4.06 1.26
N GLU A 129 4.62 -5.21 1.13
CA GLU A 129 3.36 -5.36 0.38
C GLU A 129 2.28 -4.42 0.93
N GLY A 130 2.15 -4.35 2.24
CA GLY A 130 1.19 -3.49 2.88
C GLY A 130 1.47 -2.00 2.75
N LEU A 131 2.71 -1.57 2.92
CA LEU A 131 3.11 -0.15 2.94
C LEU A 131 3.33 0.44 1.54
N SER A 132 3.66 -0.38 0.53
CA SER A 132 3.95 0.09 -0.85
C SER A 132 2.76 0.75 -1.55
N THR A 133 1.57 0.66 -0.97
CA THR A 133 0.40 1.40 -1.46
C THR A 133 0.46 2.91 -1.16
N SER A 134 1.25 3.31 -0.16
CA SER A 134 1.30 4.70 0.35
C SER A 134 2.71 5.27 0.42
N TYR A 135 3.73 4.40 0.45
CA TYR A 135 5.13 4.79 0.63
C TYR A 135 6.05 4.07 -0.36
N LYS A 136 7.15 4.70 -0.73
CA LYS A 136 8.26 4.01 -1.40
C LYS A 136 9.03 3.22 -0.34
N VAL A 137 9.02 1.88 -0.39
CA VAL A 137 9.67 1.03 0.61
C VAL A 137 10.97 0.46 0.06
N LEU A 138 12.07 0.76 0.74
CA LEU A 138 13.40 0.20 0.50
C LEU A 138 13.64 -0.91 1.53
N PRO A 139 13.78 -2.17 1.14
CA PRO A 139 14.03 -3.26 2.09
C PRO A 139 15.53 -3.43 2.35
N ALA A 140 15.88 -3.73 3.60
CA ALA A 140 17.21 -4.16 4.01
C ALA A 140 17.06 -5.35 4.97
N ASN A 141 17.79 -6.42 4.72
CA ASN A 141 17.74 -7.66 5.49
C ASN A 141 18.82 -7.77 6.58
N SER A 142 19.53 -6.69 6.85
CA SER A 142 20.53 -6.60 7.91
C SER A 142 20.93 -5.14 8.17
N GLY A 143 21.55 -4.88 9.33
CA GLY A 143 22.10 -3.57 9.66
C GLY A 143 23.15 -3.11 8.65
N ALA A 144 24.06 -4.00 8.25
CA ALA A 144 25.09 -3.69 7.26
C ALA A 144 24.50 -3.30 5.89
N ASN A 145 23.44 -3.99 5.45
CA ASN A 145 22.74 -3.66 4.20
C ASN A 145 21.98 -2.33 4.32
N ALA A 146 21.41 -2.04 5.48
CA ALA A 146 20.77 -0.75 5.76
C ALA A 146 21.79 0.40 5.61
N LEU A 147 22.96 0.31 6.22
CA LEU A 147 24.01 1.32 6.11
C LEU A 147 24.46 1.52 4.67
N LYS A 148 24.58 0.43 3.89
CA LYS A 148 24.92 0.49 2.46
C LYS A 148 23.84 1.19 1.63
N ILE A 149 22.56 1.00 1.94
CA ILE A 149 21.47 1.71 1.28
C ILE A 149 21.52 3.20 1.64
N LEU A 150 21.74 3.53 2.91
CA LEU A 150 21.80 4.91 3.41
C LEU A 150 22.96 5.73 2.86
N SER A 151 24.01 5.09 2.37
CA SER A 151 25.09 5.79 1.64
C SER A 151 24.65 6.36 0.29
N ARG A 152 23.48 5.93 -0.24
CA ARG A 152 22.97 6.28 -1.56
C ARG A 152 21.53 6.81 -1.56
N ALA A 153 20.81 6.63 -0.47
CA ALA A 153 19.40 7.00 -0.34
C ALA A 153 19.16 7.72 0.98
N LYS A 154 18.28 8.72 0.95
CA LYS A 154 17.85 9.48 2.12
C LYS A 154 16.38 9.17 2.38
N PRO A 155 16.06 8.15 3.20
CA PRO A 155 14.68 7.86 3.55
C PRO A 155 14.11 8.92 4.48
N ASP A 156 12.80 9.14 4.41
CA ASP A 156 12.07 10.02 5.31
C ASP A 156 11.81 9.40 6.69
N LEU A 157 11.85 8.06 6.77
CA LEU A 157 11.76 7.32 8.03
C LEU A 157 12.41 5.95 7.87
N ILE A 158 13.15 5.52 8.88
CA ILE A 158 13.73 4.19 8.99
C ILE A 158 12.90 3.39 10.01
N LEU A 159 12.31 2.30 9.56
CA LEU A 159 11.69 1.28 10.42
C LEU A 159 12.75 0.21 10.67
N LEU A 160 13.23 0.10 11.89
CA LEU A 160 14.43 -0.67 12.23
C LEU A 160 14.09 -1.74 13.26
N ASP A 161 14.29 -2.99 12.89
CA ASP A 161 14.21 -4.08 13.86
C ASP A 161 15.21 -3.85 15.00
N TYR A 162 14.73 -4.11 16.20
CA TYR A 162 15.55 -3.99 17.41
C TYR A 162 16.56 -5.13 17.55
N GLU A 163 16.15 -6.36 17.22
CA GLU A 163 16.97 -7.56 17.34
C GLU A 163 17.29 -8.15 15.95
N MET A 164 18.53 -8.06 15.55
CA MET A 164 19.03 -8.68 14.32
C MET A 164 20.38 -9.35 14.61
N PRO A 165 20.73 -10.42 13.87
CA PRO A 165 22.06 -11.03 13.91
C PRO A 165 23.16 -10.06 13.51
N GLU A 166 24.38 -10.29 14.00
CA GLU A 166 25.62 -9.56 13.69
C GLU A 166 25.60 -8.09 14.13
N MET A 167 24.63 -7.29 13.66
CA MET A 167 24.46 -5.88 13.99
C MET A 167 22.98 -5.62 14.34
N ASN A 168 22.69 -5.44 15.62
CA ASN A 168 21.34 -5.17 16.11
C ASN A 168 20.90 -3.72 15.86
N GLY A 169 19.61 -3.46 16.05
CA GLY A 169 19.03 -2.13 15.81
C GLY A 169 19.70 -0.98 16.60
N PRO A 170 19.95 -1.12 17.90
CA PRO A 170 20.73 -0.16 18.67
C PRO A 170 22.07 0.18 18.04
N GLN A 171 22.87 -0.82 17.62
CA GLN A 171 24.18 -0.60 17.00
C GLN A 171 24.07 0.11 15.64
N VAL A 172 23.01 -0.19 14.86
CA VAL A 172 22.73 0.55 13.63
C VAL A 172 22.44 2.02 13.96
N LEU A 173 21.56 2.29 14.93
CA LEU A 173 21.20 3.65 15.32
C LEU A 173 22.40 4.44 15.85
N GLU A 174 23.24 3.84 16.71
CA GLU A 174 24.48 4.45 17.20
C GLU A 174 25.42 4.80 16.03
N THR A 175 25.59 3.89 15.07
CA THR A 175 26.39 4.14 13.87
C THR A 175 25.85 5.31 13.05
N LEU A 176 24.52 5.40 12.89
CA LEU A 176 23.88 6.52 12.21
C LEU A 176 24.10 7.84 12.95
N ARG A 177 24.00 7.86 14.27
CA ARG A 177 24.18 9.06 15.10
C ARG A 177 25.64 9.53 15.14
N ALA A 178 26.60 8.62 15.01
CA ALA A 178 28.02 8.94 14.95
C ALA A 178 28.46 9.59 13.62
N ASN A 179 27.68 9.44 12.54
CA ASN A 179 28.00 10.02 11.24
C ASN A 179 27.14 11.27 10.97
N PRO A 180 27.74 12.46 10.79
CA PRO A 180 27.00 13.71 10.55
C PRO A 180 26.02 13.65 9.37
N ASP A 181 26.32 12.90 8.33
CA ASP A 181 25.46 12.77 7.14
C ASP A 181 24.18 11.96 7.39
N THR A 182 24.18 11.10 8.42
CA THR A 182 23.06 10.22 8.77
C THR A 182 22.47 10.47 10.15
N ALA A 183 23.13 11.28 10.98
CA ALA A 183 22.69 11.55 12.36
C ALA A 183 21.27 12.11 12.46
N GLY A 184 20.82 12.83 11.45
CA GLY A 184 19.49 13.43 11.38
C GLY A 184 18.38 12.50 10.88
N PHE A 185 18.69 11.28 10.42
CA PHE A 185 17.62 10.39 9.93
C PHE A 185 16.67 9.98 11.04
N PRO A 186 15.35 10.11 10.82
CA PRO A 186 14.36 9.65 11.78
C PRO A 186 14.31 8.12 11.79
N VAL A 187 14.36 7.54 12.99
CA VAL A 187 14.36 6.09 13.22
C VAL A 187 13.24 5.74 14.18
N MET A 188 12.47 4.75 13.82
CA MET A 188 11.44 4.14 14.64
C MET A 188 11.71 2.66 14.77
N PHE A 189 11.79 2.13 16.00
CA PHE A 189 12.04 0.71 16.19
C PHE A 189 10.81 -0.15 15.90
N LEU A 190 11.05 -1.28 15.27
CA LEU A 190 10.14 -2.44 15.26
C LEU A 190 10.65 -3.43 16.29
N THR A 191 9.81 -3.91 17.20
CA THR A 191 10.26 -4.78 18.28
C THR A 191 9.21 -5.82 18.63
N ALA A 192 9.67 -7.00 19.04
CA ALA A 192 8.84 -7.98 19.73
C ALA A 192 8.84 -7.79 21.27
N LYS A 193 9.69 -6.90 21.80
CA LYS A 193 9.84 -6.66 23.25
C LYS A 193 8.70 -5.80 23.78
N THR A 194 8.16 -6.22 24.91
CA THR A 194 7.08 -5.51 25.62
C THR A 194 7.48 -5.17 27.07
N ASP A 195 8.64 -5.64 27.51
CA ASP A 195 9.13 -5.39 28.87
C ASP A 195 9.70 -3.98 29.04
N ALA A 196 9.47 -3.42 30.24
CA ALA A 196 9.83 -2.03 30.55
C ALA A 196 11.34 -1.76 30.45
N GLU A 197 12.18 -2.75 30.72
CA GLU A 197 13.64 -2.60 30.65
C GLU A 197 14.12 -2.43 29.21
N SER A 198 13.61 -3.25 28.29
CA SER A 198 13.91 -3.15 26.86
C SER A 198 13.41 -1.83 26.27
N ILE A 199 12.21 -1.41 26.65
CA ILE A 199 11.62 -0.13 26.22
C ILE A 199 12.50 1.04 26.72
N ALA A 200 12.89 1.05 27.99
CA ALA A 200 13.76 2.10 28.55
C ALA A 200 15.13 2.17 27.82
N LYS A 201 15.70 1.03 27.45
CA LYS A 201 16.94 0.99 26.65
C LYS A 201 16.73 1.56 25.24
N MET A 202 15.60 1.27 24.59
CA MET A 202 15.26 1.85 23.29
C MET A 202 15.11 3.38 23.39
N ASP A 203 14.37 3.86 24.37
CA ASP A 203 14.09 5.29 24.54
C ASP A 203 15.37 6.10 24.86
N ALA A 204 16.34 5.48 25.55
CA ALA A 204 17.64 6.11 25.84
C ALA A 204 18.42 6.44 24.56
N LEU A 205 18.19 5.74 23.46
CA LEU A 205 18.80 5.99 22.14
C LEU A 205 18.11 7.13 21.38
N LYS A 206 17.06 7.71 21.92
CA LYS A 206 16.28 8.81 21.35
C LYS A 206 15.80 8.54 19.92
N PRO A 207 15.13 7.41 19.66
CA PRO A 207 14.42 7.21 18.40
C PRO A 207 13.20 8.13 18.33
N GLN A 208 12.53 8.23 17.19
CA GLN A 208 11.25 8.91 17.05
C GLN A 208 10.08 8.14 17.69
N GLY A 209 10.33 6.90 18.07
CA GLY A 209 9.38 6.02 18.75
C GLY A 209 9.70 4.55 18.53
N HIS A 210 8.82 3.71 19.04
CA HIS A 210 8.86 2.28 18.79
C HIS A 210 7.45 1.73 18.53
N MET A 211 7.36 0.60 17.86
CA MET A 211 6.11 -0.11 17.62
C MET A 211 6.32 -1.62 17.70
N LEU A 212 5.30 -2.33 18.13
CA LEU A 212 5.36 -3.78 18.24
C LEU A 212 5.21 -4.43 16.86
N LYS A 213 6.04 -5.42 16.55
CA LYS A 213 5.93 -6.25 15.33
C LYS A 213 4.60 -7.00 15.24
N THR A 214 3.94 -7.23 16.37
CA THR A 214 2.65 -7.93 16.46
C THR A 214 1.44 -7.05 16.16
N LEU A 215 1.63 -5.74 15.99
CA LEU A 215 0.54 -4.84 15.63
C LEU A 215 -0.07 -5.20 14.27
N PRO A 216 -1.39 -5.11 14.13
CA PRO A 216 -2.03 -5.19 12.83
C PRO A 216 -1.46 -4.16 11.86
N LEU A 217 -1.35 -4.52 10.59
CA LEU A 217 -0.80 -3.62 9.55
C LEU A 217 -1.51 -2.26 9.48
N LYS A 218 -2.84 -2.22 9.75
CA LYS A 218 -3.62 -0.98 9.81
C LYS A 218 -3.10 -0.02 10.88
N ASP A 219 -2.69 -0.56 12.03
CA ASP A 219 -2.22 0.25 13.17
C ASP A 219 -0.79 0.74 12.92
N ILE A 220 0.07 -0.11 12.31
CA ILE A 220 1.39 0.29 11.83
C ILE A 220 1.27 1.45 10.82
N LYS A 221 0.35 1.36 9.86
CA LYS A 221 0.08 2.44 8.90
C LYS A 221 -0.36 3.73 9.58
N ALA A 222 -1.24 3.64 10.56
CA ALA A 222 -1.73 4.81 11.31
C ALA A 222 -0.60 5.50 12.08
N ILE A 223 0.31 4.74 12.71
CA ILE A 223 1.47 5.28 13.42
C ILE A 223 2.41 6.01 12.44
N ILE A 224 2.72 5.39 11.30
CA ILE A 224 3.59 6.00 10.28
C ILE A 224 2.95 7.26 9.70
N GLN A 225 1.64 7.22 9.41
CA GLN A 225 0.91 8.38 8.90
C GLN A 225 0.96 9.54 9.90
N LYS A 226 0.68 9.27 11.16
CA LYS A 226 0.75 10.28 12.24
C LYS A 226 2.15 10.88 12.42
N PHE A 227 3.19 10.11 12.13
CA PHE A 227 4.58 10.62 12.16
C PHE A 227 4.82 11.65 11.04
N PHE A 228 4.15 11.54 9.91
CA PHE A 228 4.31 12.46 8.77
C PHE A 228 3.34 13.66 8.76
N GLU A 229 2.35 13.68 9.66
CA GLU A 229 1.44 14.81 9.88
C GLU A 229 2.09 15.91 10.74
#